data_eeccf98bbfda3f2b9a772c5062455fee
#
_entry.id   eeccf98bbfda3f2b9a772c5062455fee
#
_cell.length_a   1.000
_cell.length_b   1.000
_cell.length_c   1.000
_cell.angle_alpha   90.00
_cell.angle_beta   90.00
_cell.angle_gamma   90.00
#
_symmetry.space_group_name_H-M   'P 1'
#
loop_
_entity.id
_entity.type
_entity.pdbx_description
1 polymer ?
#
loop_
_entity_poly.entity_id
_entity_poly.type
_entity_poly.pdbx_seq_one_letter_code
_entity_poly.pdbx_strand_id
1 'polypeptide(L)'
;MAVFRAALAAALLFFSHCVSALAQDVTLSSQDGSVEINGDLLGFDGEFYRVNTKFGELTVDGSGVRCDGPGCPSLSDFVAEVSFSGSSAMADVLIPALIEGFSLRNGFQTHRDALGGGNFEYTLREAGGRIAARFSFFVSNTDDGFEDLLNNETDIVLALREIRPAERQRAEALGMGDMTSATQSRVVALDALVPVVSPDNPVRDITLPQLVGVLTGQISNWQTLGGPDAPITVHLPVAASGLTQAIQDQLLGTGSLAQNVRRHDRLSNLGRRVATDSFAFGVTSFSEADPARKLILSGSCGFELQAGRRAIKTEDYPLNAPMFLYLPARRLPKIARDFLSYTRGPGAQIVIRRAGFVDQAAETITLNAQGDRLANAILSGSDEIGLDELNRMVSTLKGHQRLTTSFRFEAGSSRPDAQSRSNIEQLARALEAGAYDTRELLFVGFSDGQGPAAGNRDIAFKRAQAVRDAVLATAETANLDRVILSTEAFGEAMPMACDDSAWGRQVNRRVEVWVR
;
A
#
# COMPACT_ATOMS: atom_id res chain seq x y z
N MET A 1 -41.90 24.37 -58.42
CA MET A 1 -40.73 23.71 -57.77
C MET A 1 -39.78 24.68 -57.04
N ALA A 2 -40.10 25.96 -56.92
CA ALA A 2 -39.24 26.93 -56.19
C ALA A 2 -39.65 27.21 -54.73
N VAL A 3 -40.83 26.80 -54.29
CA VAL A 3 -41.34 27.09 -52.95
C VAL A 3 -40.94 26.01 -51.92
N PHE A 4 -40.52 24.81 -52.37
CA PHE A 4 -40.09 23.70 -51.49
C PHE A 4 -38.63 23.76 -51.04
N ARG A 5 -37.82 24.60 -51.70
CA ARG A 5 -36.37 24.78 -51.36
C ARG A 5 -36.13 25.84 -50.30
N ALA A 6 -37.07 26.76 -50.08
CA ALA A 6 -36.95 27.81 -49.06
C ALA A 6 -37.31 27.33 -47.64
N ALA A 7 -38.18 26.31 -47.52
CA ALA A 7 -38.57 25.76 -46.23
C ALA A 7 -37.51 24.83 -45.61
N LEU A 8 -36.65 24.20 -46.39
CA LEU A 8 -35.57 23.32 -45.88
C LEU A 8 -34.34 24.11 -45.37
N ALA A 9 -34.12 25.33 -45.91
CA ALA A 9 -33.03 26.20 -45.47
C ALA A 9 -33.34 26.93 -44.13
N ALA A 10 -34.64 27.15 -43.82
CA ALA A 10 -35.05 27.76 -42.55
C ALA A 10 -35.07 26.78 -41.38
N ALA A 11 -35.24 25.47 -41.64
CA ALA A 11 -35.21 24.43 -40.58
C ALA A 11 -33.78 24.06 -40.15
N LEU A 12 -32.72 24.33 -40.93
CA LEU A 12 -31.33 24.05 -40.59
C LEU A 12 -30.63 25.17 -39.79
N LEU A 13 -31.28 26.35 -39.68
CA LEU A 13 -30.76 27.49 -38.92
C LEU A 13 -31.25 27.53 -37.47
N PHE A 14 -32.15 26.64 -37.06
CA PHE A 14 -32.69 26.62 -35.69
C PHE A 14 -32.08 25.55 -34.77
N PHE A 15 -31.12 24.74 -35.22
CA PHE A 15 -30.49 23.70 -34.41
C PHE A 15 -29.03 24.01 -34.03
N SER A 16 -28.58 25.24 -34.24
CA SER A 16 -27.28 25.69 -33.70
C SER A 16 -27.51 26.38 -32.33
N HIS A 17 -28.13 25.69 -31.40
CA HIS A 17 -27.95 26.05 -29.99
C HIS A 17 -26.60 25.50 -29.59
N CYS A 18 -25.55 26.33 -29.69
CA CYS A 18 -24.39 26.21 -28.84
C CYS A 18 -24.91 26.13 -27.41
N VAL A 19 -24.89 24.94 -26.83
CA VAL A 19 -24.86 24.80 -25.38
C VAL A 19 -23.52 25.41 -24.97
N SER A 20 -23.52 26.74 -24.72
CA SER A 20 -22.48 27.38 -23.96
C SER A 20 -22.48 26.63 -22.64
N ALA A 21 -21.43 25.86 -22.35
CA ALA A 21 -21.12 25.46 -20.99
C ALA A 21 -21.19 26.76 -20.19
N LEU A 22 -22.18 26.87 -19.31
CA LEU A 22 -22.28 27.99 -18.38
C LEU A 22 -21.03 27.87 -17.48
N ALA A 23 -20.01 28.63 -17.79
CA ALA A 23 -18.93 28.89 -16.86
C ALA A 23 -19.61 29.36 -15.56
N GLN A 24 -19.26 28.75 -14.44
CA GLN A 24 -19.86 29.10 -13.16
C GLN A 24 -19.13 30.31 -12.63
N ASP A 25 -19.58 31.50 -13.02
CA ASP A 25 -18.98 32.77 -12.60
C ASP A 25 -19.21 33.00 -11.10
N VAL A 26 -18.12 33.25 -10.39
CA VAL A 26 -18.12 33.60 -8.98
C VAL A 26 -17.33 34.87 -8.72
N THR A 27 -17.77 35.63 -7.73
CA THR A 27 -17.04 36.74 -7.14
C THR A 27 -16.74 36.42 -5.68
N LEU A 28 -15.46 36.32 -5.30
CA LEU A 28 -15.04 36.12 -3.93
C LEU A 28 -14.58 37.47 -3.36
N SER A 29 -15.32 37.99 -2.38
CA SER A 29 -14.99 39.26 -1.71
C SER A 29 -14.49 39.02 -0.30
N SER A 30 -13.38 39.64 0.12
CA SER A 30 -12.91 39.61 1.50
C SER A 30 -13.99 40.17 2.46
N GLN A 31 -13.94 39.75 3.72
CA GLN A 31 -14.95 40.16 4.71
C GLN A 31 -14.99 41.68 4.92
N ASP A 32 -13.87 42.36 4.73
CA ASP A 32 -13.75 43.81 4.80
C ASP A 32 -14.00 44.53 3.47
N GLY A 33 -14.26 43.78 2.38
CA GLY A 33 -14.48 44.31 1.05
C GLY A 33 -13.26 44.89 0.35
N SER A 34 -12.07 44.72 0.91
CA SER A 34 -10.84 45.32 0.36
C SER A 34 -10.28 44.53 -0.84
N VAL A 35 -10.60 43.26 -0.95
CA VAL A 35 -10.14 42.38 -2.02
C VAL A 35 -11.34 41.70 -2.70
N GLU A 36 -11.35 41.72 -4.03
CA GLU A 36 -12.35 41.07 -4.87
C GLU A 36 -11.65 40.21 -5.93
N ILE A 37 -12.04 38.96 -6.03
CA ILE A 37 -11.53 37.99 -6.97
C ILE A 37 -12.68 37.48 -7.83
N ASN A 38 -12.64 37.78 -9.13
CA ASN A 38 -13.62 37.36 -10.11
C ASN A 38 -13.03 36.23 -10.96
N GLY A 39 -13.81 35.19 -11.23
CA GLY A 39 -13.39 34.07 -12.08
C GLY A 39 -14.43 32.96 -12.19
N ASP A 40 -14.03 31.89 -12.85
CA ASP A 40 -14.84 30.67 -13.00
C ASP A 40 -14.52 29.71 -11.87
N LEU A 41 -15.54 29.23 -11.15
CA LEU A 41 -15.33 28.25 -10.08
C LEU A 41 -14.93 26.92 -10.67
N LEU A 42 -13.70 26.47 -10.35
CA LEU A 42 -13.21 25.13 -10.70
C LEU A 42 -13.59 24.06 -9.67
N GLY A 43 -13.89 24.48 -8.43
CA GLY A 43 -14.36 23.57 -7.38
C GLY A 43 -14.31 24.22 -5.99
N PHE A 44 -14.97 23.53 -5.04
CA PHE A 44 -14.95 23.87 -3.62
C PHE A 44 -14.76 22.58 -2.82
N ASP A 45 -13.84 22.53 -1.87
CA ASP A 45 -13.49 21.34 -1.11
C ASP A 45 -14.11 21.30 0.31
N GLY A 46 -15.03 22.22 0.58
CA GLY A 46 -15.62 22.43 1.91
C GLY A 46 -14.88 23.48 2.76
N GLU A 47 -13.68 23.91 2.35
CA GLU A 47 -12.88 24.94 3.03
C GLU A 47 -12.33 25.98 2.04
N PHE A 48 -11.88 25.55 0.86
CA PHE A 48 -11.21 26.41 -0.11
C PHE A 48 -11.95 26.43 -1.44
N TYR A 49 -12.07 27.61 -2.01
CA TYR A 49 -12.50 27.81 -3.39
C TYR A 49 -11.30 27.70 -4.33
N ARG A 50 -11.45 26.98 -5.42
CA ARG A 50 -10.50 26.94 -6.53
C ARG A 50 -11.13 27.68 -7.70
N VAL A 51 -10.54 28.79 -8.10
CA VAL A 51 -11.11 29.71 -9.09
C VAL A 51 -10.10 29.97 -10.20
N ASN A 52 -10.52 29.84 -11.43
CA ASN A 52 -9.73 30.24 -12.60
C ASN A 52 -9.98 31.73 -12.87
N THR A 53 -8.97 32.55 -12.68
CA THR A 53 -9.03 33.99 -12.89
C THR A 53 -8.26 34.38 -14.14
N LYS A 54 -8.40 35.63 -14.56
CA LYS A 54 -7.57 36.20 -15.66
C LYS A 54 -6.05 36.17 -15.36
N PHE A 55 -5.65 35.92 -14.12
CA PHE A 55 -4.25 35.81 -13.68
C PHE A 55 -3.81 34.35 -13.48
N GLY A 56 -4.67 33.38 -13.78
CA GLY A 56 -4.47 31.96 -13.55
C GLY A 56 -5.34 31.41 -12.42
N GLU A 57 -5.08 30.15 -12.06
CA GLU A 57 -5.80 29.44 -11.03
C GLU A 57 -5.36 29.92 -9.64
N LEU A 58 -6.34 30.24 -8.78
CA LEU A 58 -6.14 30.65 -7.39
C LEU A 58 -6.89 29.70 -6.45
N THR A 59 -6.29 29.39 -5.30
CA THR A 59 -6.94 28.72 -4.18
C THR A 59 -7.17 29.72 -3.06
N VAL A 60 -8.42 29.94 -2.68
CA VAL A 60 -8.84 31.00 -1.73
C VAL A 60 -9.53 30.36 -0.53
N ASP A 61 -9.10 30.70 0.68
CA ASP A 61 -9.71 30.26 1.93
C ASP A 61 -11.15 30.79 2.04
N GLY A 62 -12.11 29.87 2.11
CA GLY A 62 -13.54 30.20 2.19
C GLY A 62 -13.94 30.90 3.49
N SER A 63 -13.17 30.72 4.58
CA SER A 63 -13.45 31.39 5.85
C SER A 63 -13.19 32.89 5.82
N GLY A 64 -12.30 33.33 4.91
CA GLY A 64 -11.90 34.75 4.75
C GLY A 64 -12.71 35.52 3.72
N VAL A 65 -13.61 34.86 2.96
CA VAL A 65 -14.33 35.49 1.85
C VAL A 65 -15.81 35.18 1.86
N ARG A 66 -16.57 36.05 1.21
CA ARG A 66 -17.95 35.83 0.81
C ARG A 66 -17.99 35.49 -0.67
N CYS A 67 -18.74 34.50 -1.04
CA CYS A 67 -18.96 34.10 -2.44
C CYS A 67 -20.30 34.65 -2.92
N ASP A 68 -20.28 35.39 -4.03
CA ASP A 68 -21.45 35.91 -4.74
C ASP A 68 -21.42 35.44 -6.20
N GLY A 69 -22.54 35.01 -6.74
CA GLY A 69 -22.68 34.55 -8.12
C GLY A 69 -23.38 33.19 -8.24
N PRO A 70 -23.82 32.83 -9.46
CA PRO A 70 -24.58 31.60 -9.70
C PRO A 70 -23.75 30.33 -9.47
N GLY A 71 -22.43 30.41 -9.54
CA GLY A 71 -21.52 29.30 -9.28
C GLY A 71 -21.19 29.07 -7.81
N CYS A 72 -21.65 29.92 -6.89
CA CYS A 72 -21.30 29.76 -5.47
C CYS A 72 -21.96 28.53 -4.85
N PRO A 73 -21.16 27.64 -4.23
CA PRO A 73 -21.69 26.47 -3.55
C PRO A 73 -22.47 26.87 -2.28
N SER A 74 -23.52 26.10 -1.96
CA SER A 74 -24.17 26.23 -0.66
C SER A 74 -23.26 25.70 0.43
N LEU A 75 -22.77 26.55 1.32
CA LEU A 75 -21.90 26.15 2.42
C LEU A 75 -22.65 25.32 3.48
N SER A 76 -23.99 25.52 3.60
CA SER A 76 -24.82 24.77 4.53
C SER A 76 -25.15 23.36 4.03
N ASP A 77 -25.21 23.16 2.71
CA ASP A 77 -25.64 21.91 2.07
C ASP A 77 -24.53 21.19 1.32
N PHE A 78 -23.26 21.63 1.54
CA PHE A 78 -22.11 20.99 0.92
C PHE A 78 -22.01 19.53 1.38
N VAL A 79 -21.98 18.61 0.41
CA VAL A 79 -21.72 17.18 0.60
C VAL A 79 -20.39 16.86 -0.09
N ALA A 80 -19.43 16.36 0.68
CA ALA A 80 -18.16 15.91 0.11
C ALA A 80 -18.37 14.61 -0.68
N GLU A 81 -18.01 14.61 -1.94
CA GLU A 81 -18.03 13.40 -2.77
C GLU A 81 -16.61 12.93 -2.98
N VAL A 82 -16.35 11.63 -2.77
CA VAL A 82 -15.04 11.00 -2.89
C VAL A 82 -15.21 9.63 -3.51
N SER A 83 -14.51 9.39 -4.60
CA SER A 83 -14.54 8.13 -5.32
C SER A 83 -13.29 7.29 -5.07
N PHE A 84 -13.50 5.99 -4.93
CA PHE A 84 -12.46 4.98 -4.78
C PHE A 84 -12.59 3.96 -5.90
N SER A 85 -11.50 3.63 -6.56
CA SER A 85 -11.48 2.55 -7.54
C SER A 85 -10.32 1.60 -7.30
N GLY A 86 -10.49 0.32 -7.63
CA GLY A 86 -9.42 -0.68 -7.58
C GLY A 86 -9.77 -1.95 -6.83
N SER A 87 -8.77 -2.50 -6.15
CA SER A 87 -8.76 -3.85 -5.59
C SER A 87 -9.92 -4.16 -4.66
N SER A 88 -10.68 -5.21 -4.99
CA SER A 88 -11.76 -5.75 -4.15
C SER A 88 -11.27 -6.18 -2.75
N ALA A 89 -10.05 -6.68 -2.62
CA ALA A 89 -9.47 -7.05 -1.32
C ALA A 89 -9.43 -5.87 -0.33
N MET A 90 -9.20 -4.66 -0.84
CA MET A 90 -9.24 -3.43 -0.04
C MET A 90 -10.66 -2.86 0.09
N ALA A 91 -11.40 -2.83 -1.04
CA ALA A 91 -12.73 -2.22 -1.11
C ALA A 91 -13.78 -2.97 -0.28
N ASP A 92 -13.72 -4.31 -0.23
CA ASP A 92 -14.77 -5.11 0.42
C ASP A 92 -14.68 -5.13 1.94
N VAL A 93 -13.47 -5.03 2.51
CA VAL A 93 -13.25 -5.22 3.95
C VAL A 93 -12.44 -4.08 4.58
N LEU A 94 -11.24 -3.80 4.07
CA LEU A 94 -10.28 -2.91 4.74
C LEU A 94 -10.80 -1.46 4.83
N ILE A 95 -11.15 -0.88 3.68
CA ILE A 95 -11.56 0.53 3.63
C ILE A 95 -12.92 0.74 4.30
N PRO A 96 -13.94 -0.13 4.10
CA PRO A 96 -15.17 -0.11 4.89
C PRO A 96 -14.94 -0.10 6.40
N ALA A 97 -14.12 -1.01 6.93
CA ALA A 97 -13.83 -1.06 8.35
C ALA A 97 -13.16 0.24 8.85
N LEU A 98 -12.27 0.84 8.04
CA LEU A 98 -11.64 2.11 8.35
C LEU A 98 -12.63 3.29 8.31
N ILE A 99 -13.56 3.31 7.35
CA ILE A 99 -14.62 4.32 7.28
C ILE A 99 -15.52 4.23 8.50
N GLU A 100 -15.95 3.04 8.87
CA GLU A 100 -16.78 2.82 10.06
C GLU A 100 -16.06 3.23 11.35
N GLY A 101 -14.77 2.88 11.48
CA GLY A 101 -13.93 3.32 12.59
C GLY A 101 -13.72 4.83 12.66
N PHE A 102 -13.51 5.47 11.51
CA PHE A 102 -13.43 6.92 11.38
C PHE A 102 -14.76 7.59 11.76
N SER A 103 -15.86 7.07 11.25
CA SER A 103 -17.20 7.61 11.48
C SER A 103 -17.59 7.52 12.96
N LEU A 104 -17.35 6.37 13.57
CA LEU A 104 -17.60 6.19 15.02
C LEU A 104 -16.82 7.20 15.86
N ARG A 105 -15.55 7.44 15.52
CA ARG A 105 -14.69 8.39 16.25
C ARG A 105 -15.16 9.84 16.11
N ASN A 106 -15.73 10.19 14.96
CA ASN A 106 -16.13 11.56 14.64
C ASN A 106 -17.64 11.81 14.78
N GLY A 107 -18.40 10.83 15.30
CA GLY A 107 -19.84 10.97 15.54
C GLY A 107 -20.71 10.91 14.27
N PHE A 108 -20.19 10.37 13.18
CA PHE A 108 -21.00 10.13 11.97
C PHE A 108 -21.75 8.81 12.07
N GLN A 109 -22.96 8.80 11.50
CA GLN A 109 -23.70 7.58 11.20
C GLN A 109 -23.39 7.17 9.76
N THR A 110 -23.13 5.88 9.53
CA THR A 110 -22.84 5.35 8.20
C THR A 110 -24.03 4.55 7.65
N HIS A 111 -24.25 4.68 6.36
CA HIS A 111 -25.16 3.83 5.61
C HIS A 111 -24.46 3.35 4.34
N ARG A 112 -24.60 2.06 4.00
CA ARG A 112 -24.01 1.47 2.81
C ARG A 112 -25.11 1.04 1.85
N ASP A 113 -25.09 1.58 0.64
CA ASP A 113 -26.01 1.28 -0.45
C ASP A 113 -25.27 0.54 -1.56
N ALA A 114 -25.87 -0.54 -2.09
CA ALA A 114 -25.35 -1.25 -3.25
C ALA A 114 -25.73 -0.52 -4.54
N LEU A 115 -24.73 -0.26 -5.40
CA LEU A 115 -24.93 0.37 -6.72
C LEU A 115 -25.01 -0.65 -7.87
N GLY A 116 -24.84 -1.95 -7.58
CA GLY A 116 -24.80 -3.02 -8.58
C GLY A 116 -23.38 -3.30 -9.10
N GLY A 117 -23.17 -4.47 -9.73
CA GLY A 117 -21.86 -4.88 -10.25
C GLY A 117 -20.75 -5.06 -9.22
N GLY A 118 -21.09 -5.14 -7.94
CA GLY A 118 -20.11 -5.13 -6.84
C GLY A 118 -19.81 -3.74 -6.28
N ASN A 119 -20.23 -2.67 -6.97
CA ASN A 119 -20.05 -1.29 -6.56
C ASN A 119 -21.01 -0.90 -5.44
N PHE A 120 -20.62 0.04 -4.61
CA PHE A 120 -21.42 0.51 -3.48
C PHE A 120 -21.03 1.94 -3.07
N GLU A 121 -21.86 2.56 -2.23
CA GLU A 121 -21.63 3.89 -1.67
C GLU A 121 -21.78 3.86 -0.14
N TYR A 122 -20.89 4.55 0.55
CA TYR A 122 -21.06 4.91 1.96
C TYR A 122 -21.52 6.35 2.08
N THR A 123 -22.70 6.56 2.67
CA THR A 123 -23.18 7.88 3.09
C THR A 123 -22.81 8.11 4.57
N LEU A 124 -22.11 9.20 4.86
CA LEU A 124 -21.76 9.64 6.21
C LEU A 124 -22.71 10.78 6.63
N ARG A 125 -23.46 10.59 7.72
CA ARG A 125 -24.45 11.54 8.24
C ARG A 125 -24.02 12.07 9.61
N GLU A 126 -24.19 13.35 9.82
CA GLU A 126 -24.07 13.96 11.14
C GLU A 126 -25.24 13.56 12.05
N ALA A 127 -25.09 13.77 13.37
CA ALA A 127 -26.15 13.47 14.34
C ALA A 127 -27.48 14.17 14.04
N GLY A 128 -27.46 15.34 13.37
CA GLY A 128 -28.62 16.09 12.89
C GLY A 128 -29.26 15.56 11.60
N GLY A 129 -28.74 14.47 11.02
CA GLY A 129 -29.25 13.84 9.80
C GLY A 129 -28.71 14.44 8.50
N ARG A 130 -27.94 15.55 8.53
CA ARG A 130 -27.29 16.14 7.36
C ARG A 130 -26.25 15.17 6.79
N ILE A 131 -26.24 15.02 5.47
CA ILE A 131 -25.19 14.26 4.79
C ILE A 131 -23.92 15.11 4.76
N ALA A 132 -22.84 14.59 5.34
CA ALA A 132 -21.53 15.23 5.34
C ALA A 132 -20.67 14.76 4.16
N ALA A 133 -20.78 13.47 3.79
CA ALA A 133 -20.02 12.91 2.67
C ALA A 133 -20.70 11.70 2.04
N ARG A 134 -20.33 11.43 0.78
CA ARG A 134 -20.57 10.18 0.06
C ARG A 134 -19.23 9.65 -0.43
N PHE A 135 -18.97 8.38 -0.14
CA PHE A 135 -17.78 7.66 -0.55
C PHE A 135 -18.21 6.54 -1.48
N SER A 136 -17.99 6.73 -2.79
CA SER A 136 -18.41 5.79 -3.83
C SER A 136 -17.28 4.84 -4.19
N PHE A 137 -17.59 3.55 -4.31
CA PHE A 137 -16.63 2.49 -4.57
C PHE A 137 -16.90 1.81 -5.91
N PHE A 138 -15.90 1.87 -6.80
CA PHE A 138 -15.84 1.16 -8.07
C PHE A 138 -14.91 -0.03 -7.90
N VAL A 139 -15.49 -1.20 -7.61
CA VAL A 139 -14.74 -2.39 -7.22
C VAL A 139 -14.22 -3.10 -8.46
N SER A 140 -12.92 -3.14 -8.62
CA SER A 140 -12.24 -3.72 -9.77
C SER A 140 -10.91 -4.40 -9.36
N ASN A 141 -9.85 -4.05 -10.00
CA ASN A 141 -8.48 -4.49 -9.71
C ASN A 141 -7.52 -3.29 -9.72
N THR A 142 -6.24 -3.53 -9.45
CA THR A 142 -5.24 -2.46 -9.36
C THR A 142 -5.01 -1.74 -10.69
N ASP A 143 -4.99 -2.48 -11.80
CA ASP A 143 -4.73 -1.88 -13.14
C ASP A 143 -5.89 -0.99 -13.57
N ASP A 144 -7.14 -1.45 -13.40
CA ASP A 144 -8.35 -0.65 -13.68
C ASP A 144 -8.39 0.59 -12.77
N GLY A 145 -8.06 0.45 -11.48
CA GLY A 145 -8.02 1.59 -10.57
C GLY A 145 -7.03 2.69 -11.00
N PHE A 146 -5.85 2.32 -11.49
CA PHE A 146 -4.92 3.31 -12.05
C PHE A 146 -5.43 3.92 -13.35
N GLU A 147 -6.09 3.14 -14.21
CA GLU A 147 -6.69 3.67 -15.44
C GLU A 147 -7.80 4.69 -15.13
N ASP A 148 -8.68 4.40 -14.17
CA ASP A 148 -9.73 5.31 -13.70
C ASP A 148 -9.13 6.61 -13.13
N LEU A 149 -8.03 6.52 -12.36
CA LEU A 149 -7.35 7.70 -11.86
C LEU A 149 -6.78 8.56 -12.99
N LEU A 150 -6.09 7.93 -13.94
CA LEU A 150 -5.46 8.62 -15.08
C LEU A 150 -6.51 9.24 -16.02
N ASN A 151 -7.72 8.69 -16.06
CA ASN A 151 -8.85 9.26 -16.80
C ASN A 151 -9.64 10.29 -15.98
N ASN A 152 -9.23 10.57 -14.72
CA ASN A 152 -9.92 11.46 -13.78
C ASN A 152 -11.36 10.99 -13.42
N GLU A 153 -11.58 9.68 -13.39
CA GLU A 153 -12.85 9.03 -13.04
C GLU A 153 -12.91 8.64 -11.56
N THR A 154 -11.75 8.63 -10.87
CA THR A 154 -11.67 8.37 -9.43
C THR A 154 -10.74 9.34 -8.71
N ASP A 155 -10.96 9.52 -7.40
CA ASP A 155 -10.13 10.33 -6.52
C ASP A 155 -9.01 9.52 -5.86
N ILE A 156 -9.27 8.25 -5.56
CA ILE A 156 -8.36 7.41 -4.76
C ILE A 156 -8.29 6.02 -5.36
N VAL A 157 -7.06 5.56 -5.66
CA VAL A 157 -6.84 4.18 -6.11
C VAL A 157 -6.56 3.26 -4.94
N LEU A 158 -7.18 2.08 -4.95
CA LEU A 158 -6.94 0.96 -4.04
C LEU A 158 -6.02 -0.05 -4.73
N ALA A 159 -4.71 -0.01 -4.43
CA ALA A 159 -3.71 -0.78 -5.15
C ALA A 159 -3.01 -1.83 -4.27
N LEU A 160 -2.73 -3.00 -4.84
CA LEU A 160 -1.94 -4.08 -4.21
C LEU A 160 -0.49 -4.14 -4.74
N ARG A 161 -0.06 -3.12 -5.47
CA ARG A 161 1.29 -2.94 -5.98
C ARG A 161 1.64 -1.47 -6.10
N GLU A 162 2.91 -1.20 -6.24
CA GLU A 162 3.36 0.14 -6.64
C GLU A 162 2.86 0.51 -8.05
N ILE A 163 2.74 1.82 -8.25
CA ILE A 163 2.50 2.40 -9.59
C ILE A 163 3.65 2.00 -10.53
N ARG A 164 3.33 1.50 -11.73
CA ARG A 164 4.32 1.13 -12.73
C ARG A 164 4.97 2.36 -13.38
N PRO A 165 6.21 2.26 -13.89
CA PRO A 165 6.89 3.39 -14.53
C PRO A 165 6.08 4.07 -15.66
N ALA A 166 5.36 3.28 -16.47
CA ALA A 166 4.52 3.80 -17.54
C ALA A 166 3.29 4.58 -17.02
N GLU A 167 2.65 4.07 -15.96
CA GLU A 167 1.53 4.75 -15.30
C GLU A 167 1.99 6.06 -14.64
N ARG A 168 3.15 6.05 -13.97
CA ARG A 168 3.76 7.24 -13.38
C ARG A 168 4.06 8.31 -14.43
N GLN A 169 4.65 7.93 -15.56
CA GLN A 169 4.94 8.86 -16.66
C GLN A 169 3.66 9.49 -17.21
N ARG A 170 2.58 8.71 -17.34
CA ARG A 170 1.27 9.25 -17.76
C ARG A 170 0.71 10.22 -16.72
N ALA A 171 0.78 9.88 -15.43
CA ALA A 171 0.31 10.74 -14.34
C ALA A 171 1.06 12.09 -14.32
N GLU A 172 2.38 12.06 -14.46
CA GLU A 172 3.22 13.27 -14.57
C GLU A 172 2.81 14.12 -15.79
N ALA A 173 2.60 13.50 -16.95
CA ALA A 173 2.16 14.19 -18.17
C ALA A 173 0.76 14.82 -18.05
N LEU A 174 -0.10 14.25 -17.20
CA LEU A 174 -1.44 14.78 -16.90
C LEU A 174 -1.44 15.81 -15.75
N GLY A 175 -0.27 16.17 -15.21
CA GLY A 175 -0.16 17.14 -14.12
C GLY A 175 -0.61 16.61 -12.75
N MET A 176 -0.69 15.30 -12.58
CA MET A 176 -1.13 14.67 -11.32
C MET A 176 -0.04 14.67 -10.23
N GLY A 177 1.16 15.20 -10.50
CA GLY A 177 2.28 15.28 -9.56
C GLY A 177 3.11 14.00 -9.50
N ASP A 178 4.02 13.93 -8.51
CA ASP A 178 4.85 12.75 -8.28
C ASP A 178 4.09 11.69 -7.47
N MET A 179 3.52 10.72 -8.18
CA MET A 179 2.75 9.60 -7.60
C MET A 179 3.59 8.69 -6.68
N THR A 180 4.90 8.90 -6.56
CA THR A 180 5.75 8.18 -5.60
C THR A 180 5.99 8.98 -4.32
N SER A 181 5.58 10.24 -4.28
CA SER A 181 5.71 11.09 -3.09
C SER A 181 4.82 10.59 -1.94
N ALA A 182 5.24 10.84 -0.71
CA ALA A 182 4.50 10.46 0.50
C ALA A 182 3.12 11.15 0.64
N THR A 183 2.90 12.24 -0.08
CA THR A 183 1.60 12.92 -0.13
C THR A 183 0.62 12.22 -1.06
N GLN A 184 1.12 11.53 -2.10
CA GLN A 184 0.32 10.91 -3.15
C GLN A 184 0.30 9.39 -3.12
N SER A 185 1.28 8.74 -2.45
CA SER A 185 1.34 7.28 -2.26
C SER A 185 1.43 6.95 -0.78
N ARG A 186 0.55 6.07 -0.30
CA ARG A 186 0.49 5.67 1.12
C ARG A 186 0.24 4.20 1.25
N VAL A 187 1.06 3.52 2.03
CA VAL A 187 0.73 2.18 2.52
C VAL A 187 -0.28 2.33 3.67
N VAL A 188 -1.43 1.68 3.57
CA VAL A 188 -2.48 1.73 4.59
C VAL A 188 -2.47 0.49 5.47
N ALA A 189 -2.18 -0.68 4.91
CA ALA A 189 -2.06 -1.95 5.60
C ALA A 189 -1.09 -2.85 4.86
N LEU A 190 -0.72 -3.96 5.48
CA LEU A 190 0.10 -5.00 4.87
C LEU A 190 -0.68 -6.30 4.79
N ASP A 191 -0.40 -7.06 3.75
CA ASP A 191 -0.84 -8.44 3.56
C ASP A 191 0.30 -9.23 2.89
N ALA A 192 0.07 -10.47 2.51
CA ALA A 192 1.04 -11.28 1.80
C ALA A 192 0.33 -12.32 0.92
N LEU A 193 0.96 -12.70 -0.19
CA LEU A 193 0.59 -13.88 -0.95
C LEU A 193 1.06 -15.12 -0.21
N VAL A 194 0.14 -16.03 0.11
CA VAL A 194 0.45 -17.21 0.90
C VAL A 194 0.03 -18.47 0.16
N PRO A 195 0.95 -19.39 -0.14
CA PRO A 195 0.59 -20.72 -0.62
C PRO A 195 -0.07 -21.52 0.51
N VAL A 196 -1.19 -22.13 0.20
CA VAL A 196 -2.01 -22.88 1.17
C VAL A 196 -2.40 -24.25 0.67
N VAL A 197 -2.55 -25.19 1.60
CA VAL A 197 -2.98 -26.56 1.38
C VAL A 197 -4.00 -26.98 2.44
N SER A 198 -4.62 -28.16 2.23
CA SER A 198 -5.42 -28.77 3.30
C SER A 198 -4.59 -29.03 4.55
N PRO A 199 -5.15 -28.88 5.76
CA PRO A 199 -4.51 -29.34 7.00
C PRO A 199 -4.06 -30.80 6.97
N ASP A 200 -4.74 -31.66 6.21
CA ASP A 200 -4.45 -33.09 6.08
C ASP A 200 -3.36 -33.41 5.05
N ASN A 201 -2.95 -32.44 4.21
CA ASN A 201 -1.87 -32.65 3.24
C ASN A 201 -0.53 -32.83 3.97
N PRO A 202 0.31 -33.85 3.64
CA PRO A 202 1.58 -34.09 4.34
C PRO A 202 2.67 -33.05 4.01
N VAL A 203 2.59 -32.38 2.85
CA VAL A 203 3.56 -31.34 2.43
C VAL A 203 3.46 -30.14 3.35
N ARG A 204 4.59 -29.67 3.89
CA ARG A 204 4.65 -28.58 4.88
C ARG A 204 5.33 -27.33 4.36
N ASP A 205 6.21 -27.49 3.40
CA ASP A 205 7.02 -26.42 2.82
C ASP A 205 7.04 -26.51 1.30
N ILE A 206 7.44 -25.43 0.67
CA ILE A 206 7.60 -25.32 -0.77
C ILE A 206 8.67 -24.27 -1.09
N THR A 207 9.52 -24.52 -2.07
CA THR A 207 10.43 -23.51 -2.58
C THR A 207 9.73 -22.59 -3.58
N LEU A 208 10.23 -21.36 -3.79
CA LEU A 208 9.65 -20.45 -4.80
C LEU A 208 9.68 -21.05 -6.23
N PRO A 209 10.74 -21.73 -6.70
CA PRO A 209 10.70 -22.42 -7.98
C PRO A 209 9.63 -23.50 -8.07
N GLN A 210 9.43 -24.29 -7.00
CA GLN A 210 8.36 -25.29 -6.95
C GLN A 210 6.97 -24.62 -6.96
N LEU A 211 6.79 -23.51 -6.22
CA LEU A 211 5.55 -22.73 -6.24
C LEU A 211 5.22 -22.25 -7.66
N VAL A 212 6.18 -21.68 -8.37
CA VAL A 212 6.04 -21.31 -9.78
C VAL A 212 5.74 -22.52 -10.65
N GLY A 213 6.42 -23.64 -10.42
CA GLY A 213 6.17 -24.90 -11.13
C GLY A 213 4.73 -25.42 -10.98
N VAL A 214 4.16 -25.33 -9.77
CA VAL A 214 2.75 -25.68 -9.52
C VAL A 214 1.81 -24.70 -10.24
N LEU A 215 2.06 -23.40 -10.12
CA LEU A 215 1.22 -22.37 -10.74
C LEU A 215 1.21 -22.41 -12.27
N THR A 216 2.33 -22.79 -12.89
CA THR A 216 2.46 -22.95 -14.34
C THR A 216 2.03 -24.34 -14.86
N GLY A 217 1.77 -25.29 -13.94
CA GLY A 217 1.41 -26.67 -14.29
C GLY A 217 2.59 -27.57 -14.65
N GLN A 218 3.82 -27.10 -14.50
CA GLN A 218 5.04 -27.94 -14.67
C GLN A 218 5.11 -29.01 -13.57
N ILE A 219 4.65 -28.68 -12.37
CA ILE A 219 4.46 -29.61 -11.26
C ILE A 219 2.97 -29.83 -11.10
N SER A 220 2.48 -31.00 -11.46
CA SER A 220 1.05 -31.36 -11.46
C SER A 220 0.71 -32.54 -10.54
N ASN A 221 1.70 -33.11 -9.86
CA ASN A 221 1.53 -34.27 -8.97
C ASN A 221 2.24 -33.99 -7.62
N TRP A 222 1.55 -34.27 -6.52
CA TRP A 222 2.05 -34.09 -5.16
C TRP A 222 3.32 -34.91 -4.87
N GLN A 223 3.51 -36.06 -5.55
CA GLN A 223 4.71 -36.88 -5.37
C GLN A 223 6.00 -36.09 -5.64
N THR A 224 5.98 -35.17 -6.59
CA THR A 224 7.13 -34.31 -6.90
C THR A 224 7.50 -33.39 -5.73
N LEU A 225 6.54 -33.09 -4.84
CA LEU A 225 6.71 -32.29 -3.65
C LEU A 225 6.86 -33.12 -2.36
N GLY A 226 7.10 -34.45 -2.49
CA GLY A 226 7.21 -35.37 -1.34
C GLY A 226 5.88 -35.78 -0.74
N GLY A 227 4.78 -35.52 -1.43
CA GLY A 227 3.43 -35.94 -1.04
C GLY A 227 3.01 -37.28 -1.66
N PRO A 228 1.71 -37.63 -1.61
CA PRO A 228 1.17 -38.84 -2.20
C PRO A 228 1.19 -38.77 -3.74
N ASP A 229 1.13 -39.92 -4.39
CA ASP A 229 0.92 -40.00 -5.85
C ASP A 229 -0.53 -39.62 -6.19
N ALA A 230 -0.75 -38.31 -6.35
CA ALA A 230 -2.05 -37.73 -6.63
C ALA A 230 -1.90 -36.38 -7.39
N PRO A 231 -2.86 -36.05 -8.26
CA PRO A 231 -2.83 -34.80 -9.01
C PRO A 231 -3.04 -33.57 -8.07
N ILE A 232 -2.37 -32.46 -8.38
CA ILE A 232 -2.56 -31.20 -7.70
C ILE A 232 -3.73 -30.44 -8.34
N THR A 233 -4.74 -30.10 -7.54
CA THR A 233 -5.82 -29.20 -7.95
C THR A 233 -5.50 -27.77 -7.53
N VAL A 234 -5.22 -26.88 -8.48
CA VAL A 234 -4.84 -25.49 -8.19
C VAL A 234 -6.08 -24.60 -8.06
N HIS A 235 -6.17 -23.87 -6.95
CA HIS A 235 -7.24 -22.92 -6.63
C HIS A 235 -6.65 -21.49 -6.56
N LEU A 236 -7.19 -20.57 -7.38
CA LEU A 236 -6.77 -19.16 -7.41
C LEU A 236 -8.00 -18.24 -7.43
N PRO A 237 -7.84 -16.96 -7.10
CA PRO A 237 -8.88 -15.96 -7.31
C PRO A 237 -9.23 -15.83 -8.80
N VAL A 238 -10.34 -15.16 -9.11
CA VAL A 238 -10.71 -14.81 -10.49
C VAL A 238 -9.58 -14.04 -11.18
N ALA A 239 -9.48 -14.20 -12.50
CA ALA A 239 -8.36 -13.65 -13.28
C ALA A 239 -8.23 -12.12 -13.14
N ALA A 240 -9.34 -11.42 -13.06
CA ALA A 240 -9.40 -9.96 -12.92
C ALA A 240 -9.14 -9.44 -11.49
N SER A 241 -8.82 -10.30 -10.51
CA SER A 241 -8.57 -9.83 -9.14
C SER A 241 -7.17 -9.23 -8.99
N GLY A 242 -7.03 -8.22 -8.11
CA GLY A 242 -5.72 -7.65 -7.77
C GLY A 242 -4.75 -8.68 -7.19
N LEU A 243 -5.23 -9.73 -6.50
CA LEU A 243 -4.37 -10.79 -5.99
C LEU A 243 -3.79 -11.66 -7.13
N THR A 244 -4.59 -11.95 -8.17
CA THR A 244 -4.08 -12.64 -9.36
C THR A 244 -3.05 -11.79 -10.11
N GLN A 245 -3.25 -10.48 -10.18
CA GLN A 245 -2.24 -9.55 -10.71
C GLN A 245 -0.95 -9.59 -9.89
N ALA A 246 -1.05 -9.59 -8.56
CA ALA A 246 0.12 -9.70 -7.68
C ALA A 246 0.86 -11.04 -7.85
N ILE A 247 0.14 -12.16 -8.04
CA ILE A 247 0.73 -13.46 -8.38
C ILE A 247 1.48 -13.38 -9.71
N GLN A 248 0.88 -12.76 -10.73
CA GLN A 248 1.52 -12.58 -12.03
C GLN A 248 2.80 -11.76 -11.91
N ASP A 249 2.73 -10.61 -11.24
CA ASP A 249 3.85 -9.66 -11.15
C ASP A 249 5.01 -10.20 -10.29
N GLN A 250 4.71 -10.83 -9.15
CA GLN A 250 5.72 -11.25 -8.19
C GLN A 250 6.31 -12.66 -8.47
N LEU A 251 5.50 -13.57 -9.02
CA LEU A 251 5.90 -14.97 -9.16
C LEU A 251 6.12 -15.40 -10.61
N LEU A 252 5.30 -14.93 -11.54
CA LEU A 252 5.30 -15.46 -12.90
C LEU A 252 6.05 -14.54 -13.89
N GLY A 253 6.08 -13.23 -13.66
CA GLY A 253 6.63 -12.28 -14.62
C GLY A 253 5.93 -12.41 -15.98
N THR A 254 6.66 -12.85 -17.01
CA THR A 254 6.11 -13.12 -18.35
C THR A 254 5.54 -14.53 -18.53
N GLY A 255 5.64 -15.39 -17.51
CA GLY A 255 5.08 -16.75 -17.51
C GLY A 255 3.56 -16.75 -17.47
N SER A 256 2.95 -17.87 -17.84
CA SER A 256 1.50 -18.05 -17.86
C SER A 256 1.05 -19.07 -16.83
N LEU A 257 -0.11 -18.80 -16.20
CA LEU A 257 -0.77 -19.77 -15.33
C LEU A 257 -1.22 -21.03 -16.09
N ALA A 258 -1.25 -22.16 -15.40
CA ALA A 258 -1.83 -23.40 -15.92
C ALA A 258 -3.30 -23.20 -16.34
N GLN A 259 -3.73 -23.91 -17.37
CA GLN A 259 -5.10 -23.78 -17.90
C GLN A 259 -6.17 -24.35 -16.95
N ASN A 260 -5.84 -25.40 -16.19
CA ASN A 260 -6.77 -26.13 -15.33
C ASN A 260 -6.81 -25.58 -13.90
N VAL A 261 -6.97 -24.26 -13.75
CA VAL A 261 -7.06 -23.59 -12.44
C VAL A 261 -8.53 -23.39 -12.07
N ARG A 262 -8.90 -23.77 -10.85
CA ARG A 262 -10.23 -23.47 -10.27
C ARG A 262 -10.26 -22.03 -9.75
N ARG A 263 -11.16 -21.23 -10.28
CA ARG A 263 -11.29 -19.81 -9.94
C ARG A 263 -12.35 -19.58 -8.87
N HIS A 264 -12.07 -18.61 -7.98
CA HIS A 264 -12.96 -18.24 -6.88
C HIS A 264 -13.19 -16.73 -6.88
N ASP A 265 -14.46 -16.32 -6.80
CA ASP A 265 -14.85 -14.89 -6.72
C ASP A 265 -14.50 -14.27 -5.36
N ARG A 266 -14.47 -15.07 -4.30
CA ARG A 266 -14.16 -14.64 -2.93
C ARG A 266 -13.00 -15.44 -2.36
N LEU A 267 -12.02 -14.73 -1.77
CA LEU A 267 -10.83 -15.33 -1.16
C LEU A 267 -11.19 -16.23 0.03
N SER A 268 -12.20 -15.87 0.82
CA SER A 268 -12.70 -16.70 1.93
C SER A 268 -13.27 -18.05 1.46
N ASN A 269 -13.82 -18.13 0.25
CA ASN A 269 -14.26 -19.37 -0.37
C ASN A 269 -13.06 -20.22 -0.82
N LEU A 270 -12.01 -19.58 -1.34
CA LEU A 270 -10.79 -20.26 -1.75
C LEU A 270 -10.15 -20.98 -0.55
N GLY A 271 -9.88 -20.29 0.54
CA GLY A 271 -9.28 -20.88 1.75
C GLY A 271 -10.08 -22.07 2.28
N ARG A 272 -11.42 -21.95 2.36
CA ARG A 272 -12.29 -23.07 2.78
C ARG A 272 -12.28 -24.26 1.82
N ARG A 273 -12.27 -24.01 0.51
CA ARG A 273 -12.22 -25.10 -0.50
C ARG A 273 -10.91 -25.85 -0.44
N VAL A 274 -9.79 -25.14 -0.32
CA VAL A 274 -8.48 -25.75 -0.13
C VAL A 274 -8.41 -26.55 1.17
N ALA A 275 -8.98 -26.05 2.26
CA ALA A 275 -8.98 -26.74 3.54
C ALA A 275 -9.74 -28.09 3.54
N THR A 276 -10.72 -28.25 2.65
CA THR A 276 -11.58 -29.45 2.58
C THR A 276 -11.20 -30.46 1.50
N ASP A 277 -10.16 -30.19 0.71
CA ASP A 277 -9.67 -31.08 -0.36
C ASP A 277 -8.19 -31.38 -0.13
N SER A 278 -7.86 -32.61 0.26
CA SER A 278 -6.49 -33.02 0.59
C SER A 278 -5.49 -32.87 -0.57
N PHE A 279 -5.97 -32.76 -1.82
CA PHE A 279 -5.16 -32.60 -3.02
C PHE A 279 -5.21 -31.19 -3.59
N ALA A 280 -5.91 -30.27 -2.92
CA ALA A 280 -5.96 -28.88 -3.31
C ALA A 280 -4.67 -28.15 -2.92
N PHE A 281 -4.27 -27.25 -3.82
CA PHE A 281 -3.25 -26.25 -3.62
C PHE A 281 -3.84 -24.87 -3.93
N GLY A 282 -3.56 -23.86 -3.13
CA GLY A 282 -4.04 -22.51 -3.40
C GLY A 282 -2.99 -21.45 -3.15
N VAL A 283 -3.18 -20.27 -3.75
CA VAL A 283 -2.51 -19.04 -3.33
C VAL A 283 -3.59 -18.03 -2.98
N THR A 284 -3.55 -17.53 -1.77
CA THR A 284 -4.49 -16.56 -1.23
C THR A 284 -3.77 -15.45 -0.47
N SER A 285 -4.49 -14.49 0.09
CA SER A 285 -3.92 -13.49 0.99
C SER A 285 -3.72 -14.07 2.40
N PHE A 286 -2.76 -13.52 3.15
CA PHE A 286 -2.53 -13.92 4.54
C PHE A 286 -3.78 -13.71 5.41
N SER A 287 -4.51 -12.61 5.17
CA SER A 287 -5.74 -12.26 5.89
C SER A 287 -6.90 -13.26 5.68
N GLU A 288 -6.92 -13.98 4.56
CA GLU A 288 -8.00 -14.89 4.16
C GLU A 288 -7.54 -16.37 4.04
N ALA A 289 -6.37 -16.69 4.58
CA ALA A 289 -5.79 -18.03 4.45
C ALA A 289 -6.51 -19.10 5.30
N ASP A 290 -7.07 -18.72 6.45
CA ASP A 290 -7.73 -19.64 7.36
C ASP A 290 -9.08 -20.13 6.78
N PRO A 291 -9.46 -21.40 6.97
CA PRO A 291 -8.84 -22.43 7.80
C PRO A 291 -7.81 -23.31 7.07
N ALA A 292 -7.37 -22.98 5.84
CA ALA A 292 -6.33 -23.74 5.16
C ALA A 292 -4.97 -23.57 5.85
N ARG A 293 -4.10 -24.57 5.70
CA ARG A 293 -2.75 -24.50 6.24
C ARG A 293 -1.81 -23.74 5.31
N LYS A 294 -1.13 -22.76 5.83
CA LYS A 294 -0.09 -21.99 5.16
C LYS A 294 1.17 -22.85 5.02
N LEU A 295 1.72 -22.92 3.80
CA LEU A 295 3.02 -23.57 3.57
C LEU A 295 4.16 -22.63 3.98
N ILE A 296 5.24 -23.22 4.46
CA ILE A 296 6.50 -22.54 4.72
C ILE A 296 7.21 -22.33 3.37
N LEU A 297 7.76 -21.15 3.13
CA LEU A 297 8.66 -20.95 2.00
C LEU A 297 10.07 -21.37 2.41
N SER A 298 10.61 -22.38 1.76
CA SER A 298 11.96 -22.88 2.02
C SER A 298 12.94 -22.45 0.94
N GLY A 299 14.21 -22.29 1.34
CA GLY A 299 15.31 -22.00 0.44
C GLY A 299 16.24 -23.20 0.31
N SER A 300 17.11 -23.21 -0.71
CA SER A 300 18.09 -24.27 -0.95
C SER A 300 19.13 -24.41 0.17
N CYS A 301 19.37 -23.35 0.92
CA CYS A 301 20.35 -23.30 2.03
C CYS A 301 19.73 -23.60 3.42
N GLY A 302 18.46 -24.04 3.47
CA GLY A 302 17.80 -24.43 4.71
C GLY A 302 17.07 -23.32 5.46
N PHE A 303 17.01 -22.10 4.94
CA PHE A 303 16.16 -21.04 5.52
C PHE A 303 14.68 -21.34 5.31
N GLU A 304 13.91 -21.18 6.37
CA GLU A 304 12.47 -21.34 6.39
C GLU A 304 11.80 -19.99 6.71
N LEU A 305 10.92 -19.55 5.82
CA LEU A 305 10.20 -18.29 5.93
C LEU A 305 8.71 -18.54 6.06
N GLN A 306 8.20 -18.42 7.27
CA GLN A 306 6.79 -18.62 7.56
C GLN A 306 6.02 -17.28 7.42
N ALA A 307 4.89 -17.32 6.70
CA ALA A 307 3.96 -16.20 6.69
C ALA A 307 3.36 -15.97 8.07
N GLY A 308 3.69 -14.85 8.66
CA GLY A 308 3.21 -14.44 9.97
C GLY A 308 3.23 -12.93 10.11
N ARG A 309 2.42 -12.39 11.01
CA ARG A 309 2.28 -10.93 11.15
C ARG A 309 3.62 -10.21 11.34
N ARG A 310 4.53 -10.77 12.14
CA ARG A 310 5.86 -10.18 12.35
C ARG A 310 6.70 -10.23 11.07
N ALA A 311 6.76 -11.37 10.41
CA ALA A 311 7.55 -11.56 9.19
C ALA A 311 7.05 -10.65 8.04
N ILE A 312 5.73 -10.40 7.97
CA ILE A 312 5.14 -9.46 7.02
C ILE A 312 5.49 -8.01 7.40
N LYS A 313 5.38 -7.63 8.68
CA LYS A 313 5.76 -6.28 9.16
C LYS A 313 7.24 -5.95 8.93
N THR A 314 8.11 -6.92 9.16
CA THR A 314 9.56 -6.77 8.97
C THR A 314 9.99 -6.95 7.52
N GLU A 315 9.06 -7.29 6.63
CA GLU A 315 9.33 -7.65 5.24
C GLU A 315 10.33 -8.83 5.11
N ASP A 316 10.44 -9.64 6.16
CA ASP A 316 11.27 -10.86 6.14
C ASP A 316 10.57 -11.98 5.35
N TYR A 317 9.24 -11.93 5.17
CA TYR A 317 8.50 -12.81 4.27
C TYR A 317 8.52 -12.25 2.84
N PRO A 318 8.93 -13.05 1.83
CA PRO A 318 9.28 -12.51 0.50
C PRO A 318 8.07 -12.09 -0.36
N LEU A 319 6.90 -12.68 -0.12
CA LEU A 319 5.70 -12.43 -0.93
C LEU A 319 4.78 -11.40 -0.26
N ASN A 320 5.36 -10.30 0.24
CA ASN A 320 4.60 -9.21 0.82
C ASN A 320 3.71 -8.53 -0.24
N ALA A 321 2.53 -8.13 0.18
CA ALA A 321 1.54 -7.41 -0.61
C ALA A 321 1.10 -6.15 0.14
N PRO A 322 1.90 -5.06 0.12
CA PRO A 322 1.50 -3.80 0.71
C PRO A 322 0.25 -3.26 0.01
N MET A 323 -0.65 -2.68 0.81
CA MET A 323 -1.90 -2.10 0.33
C MET A 323 -1.78 -0.59 0.27
N PHE A 324 -1.85 -0.05 -0.94
CA PHE A 324 -1.61 1.36 -1.21
C PHE A 324 -2.90 2.14 -1.46
N LEU A 325 -2.91 3.39 -1.02
CA LEU A 325 -3.79 4.43 -1.51
C LEU A 325 -2.97 5.38 -2.38
N TYR A 326 -3.38 5.57 -3.64
CA TYR A 326 -2.80 6.58 -4.53
C TYR A 326 -3.77 7.72 -4.76
N LEU A 327 -3.25 8.94 -4.74
CA LEU A 327 -3.99 10.19 -4.76
C LEU A 327 -3.38 11.13 -5.81
N PRO A 328 -4.16 11.91 -6.56
CA PRO A 328 -3.63 12.99 -7.39
C PRO A 328 -3.16 14.17 -6.51
N ALA A 329 -2.36 15.08 -7.08
CA ALA A 329 -1.88 16.26 -6.37
C ALA A 329 -2.98 17.26 -5.98
N ARG A 330 -4.21 17.10 -6.52
CA ARG A 330 -5.34 17.98 -6.19
C ARG A 330 -5.74 17.86 -4.73
N ARG A 331 -6.24 18.96 -4.17
CA ARG A 331 -6.78 19.00 -2.82
C ARG A 331 -8.12 18.25 -2.77
N LEU A 332 -8.21 17.26 -1.91
CA LEU A 332 -9.45 16.54 -1.63
C LEU A 332 -10.31 17.27 -0.59
N PRO A 333 -11.64 17.03 -0.54
CA PRO A 333 -12.52 17.57 0.50
C PRO A 333 -11.98 17.32 1.92
N LYS A 334 -12.27 18.22 2.84
CA LYS A 334 -11.78 18.16 4.23
C LYS A 334 -12.02 16.80 4.87
N ILE A 335 -13.23 16.26 4.76
CA ILE A 335 -13.59 14.97 5.37
C ILE A 335 -12.77 13.80 4.79
N ALA A 336 -12.40 13.84 3.50
CA ALA A 336 -11.50 12.88 2.88
C ALA A 336 -10.09 13.00 3.44
N ARG A 337 -9.58 14.23 3.61
CA ARG A 337 -8.26 14.49 4.21
C ARG A 337 -8.21 14.04 5.67
N ASP A 338 -9.29 14.28 6.43
CA ASP A 338 -9.43 13.84 7.81
C ASP A 338 -9.49 12.30 7.90
N PHE A 339 -10.21 11.63 6.99
CA PHE A 339 -10.21 10.18 6.85
C PHE A 339 -8.82 9.63 6.52
N LEU A 340 -8.14 10.21 5.54
CA LEU A 340 -6.77 9.83 5.17
C LEU A 340 -5.77 10.07 6.33
N SER A 341 -5.96 11.12 7.11
CA SER A 341 -5.17 11.35 8.34
C SER A 341 -5.45 10.29 9.40
N TYR A 342 -6.72 9.94 9.59
CA TYR A 342 -7.13 8.87 10.51
C TYR A 342 -6.48 7.53 10.18
N THR A 343 -6.34 7.15 8.89
CA THR A 343 -5.75 5.87 8.48
C THR A 343 -4.31 5.67 8.99
N ARG A 344 -3.60 6.75 9.29
CA ARG A 344 -2.23 6.74 9.84
C ARG A 344 -2.19 6.68 11.37
N GLY A 345 -3.31 6.93 12.02
CA GLY A 345 -3.37 7.03 13.48
C GLY A 345 -3.44 5.67 14.20
N PRO A 346 -3.15 5.64 15.51
CA PRO A 346 -3.15 4.39 16.28
C PRO A 346 -4.52 3.71 16.32
N GLY A 347 -5.62 4.45 16.25
CA GLY A 347 -6.97 3.90 16.18
C GLY A 347 -7.20 3.06 14.92
N ALA A 348 -6.73 3.54 13.77
CA ALA A 348 -6.82 2.81 12.51
C ALA A 348 -6.00 1.50 12.54
N GLN A 349 -4.81 1.50 13.18
CA GLN A 349 -3.98 0.30 13.29
C GLN A 349 -4.70 -0.83 14.05
N ILE A 350 -5.52 -0.48 15.04
CA ILE A 350 -6.37 -1.46 15.75
C ILE A 350 -7.47 -1.99 14.84
N VAL A 351 -8.11 -1.12 14.07
CA VAL A 351 -9.16 -1.51 13.11
C VAL A 351 -8.60 -2.42 12.02
N ILE A 352 -7.44 -2.08 11.43
CA ILE A 352 -6.74 -2.90 10.43
C ILE A 352 -6.51 -4.33 10.95
N ARG A 353 -5.98 -4.45 12.18
CA ARG A 353 -5.78 -5.76 12.84
C ARG A 353 -7.07 -6.55 13.02
N ARG A 354 -8.14 -5.89 13.46
CA ARG A 354 -9.45 -6.53 13.66
C ARG A 354 -10.10 -6.96 12.36
N ALA A 355 -9.82 -6.25 11.28
CA ALA A 355 -10.25 -6.61 9.93
C ALA A 355 -9.44 -7.77 9.32
N GLY A 356 -8.45 -8.33 10.03
CA GLY A 356 -7.65 -9.49 9.60
C GLY A 356 -6.33 -9.14 8.91
N PHE A 357 -6.09 -7.86 8.60
CA PHE A 357 -4.88 -7.40 7.92
C PHE A 357 -3.73 -7.14 8.90
N VAL A 358 -2.54 -6.98 8.35
CA VAL A 358 -1.35 -6.65 9.13
C VAL A 358 -1.21 -5.13 9.20
N ASP A 359 -1.26 -4.62 10.44
CA ASP A 359 -1.06 -3.20 10.71
C ASP A 359 0.41 -2.81 10.65
N GLN A 360 0.70 -1.51 10.58
CA GLN A 360 2.05 -0.97 10.48
C GLN A 360 2.59 -0.39 11.80
N ALA A 361 1.87 -0.52 12.93
CA ALA A 361 2.39 -0.04 14.22
C ALA A 361 3.68 -0.78 14.59
N ALA A 362 4.73 -0.05 14.92
CA ALA A 362 6.01 -0.64 15.29
C ALA A 362 5.86 -1.47 16.57
N GLU A 363 6.40 -2.70 16.54
CA GLU A 363 6.48 -3.61 17.68
C GLU A 363 7.95 -3.93 17.95
N THR A 364 8.29 -4.25 19.19
CA THR A 364 9.64 -4.67 19.55
C THR A 364 9.77 -6.19 19.53
N ILE A 365 10.91 -6.68 19.05
CA ILE A 365 11.30 -8.10 19.04
C ILE A 365 12.57 -8.23 19.87
N THR A 366 12.52 -9.00 20.94
CA THR A 366 13.68 -9.23 21.78
C THR A 366 14.77 -10.02 21.04
N LEU A 367 16.03 -9.87 21.44
CA LEU A 367 17.13 -10.62 20.84
C LEU A 367 16.92 -12.14 21.01
N ASN A 368 16.40 -12.58 22.17
CA ASN A 368 16.10 -13.99 22.42
C ASN A 368 15.05 -14.58 21.44
N ALA A 369 14.10 -13.76 21.00
CA ALA A 369 13.09 -14.19 20.02
C ALA A 369 13.65 -14.28 18.58
N GLN A 370 14.94 -14.02 18.39
CA GLN A 370 15.63 -14.08 17.10
C GLN A 370 16.71 -15.19 17.10
N GLY A 371 16.58 -16.19 17.96
CA GLY A 371 17.55 -17.28 18.12
C GLY A 371 17.83 -18.01 16.82
N ASP A 372 16.81 -18.33 16.04
CA ASP A 372 16.96 -19.00 14.74
C ASP A 372 17.78 -18.16 13.75
N ARG A 373 17.59 -16.83 13.74
CA ARG A 373 18.37 -15.93 12.89
C ARG A 373 19.86 -15.92 13.27
N LEU A 374 20.14 -15.92 14.57
CA LEU A 374 21.52 -15.98 15.08
C LEU A 374 22.14 -17.35 14.80
N ALA A 375 21.40 -18.43 14.96
CA ALA A 375 21.85 -19.77 14.60
C ALA A 375 22.15 -19.85 13.09
N ASN A 376 21.26 -19.32 12.25
CA ASN A 376 21.47 -19.24 10.82
C ASN A 376 22.70 -18.39 10.45
N ALA A 377 22.95 -17.26 11.13
CA ALA A 377 24.13 -16.45 10.94
C ALA A 377 25.43 -17.24 11.22
N ILE A 378 25.43 -18.05 12.27
CA ILE A 378 26.57 -18.92 12.61
C ILE A 378 26.76 -20.01 11.55
N LEU A 379 25.68 -20.66 11.10
CA LEU A 379 25.71 -21.73 10.11
C LEU A 379 26.09 -21.25 8.71
N SER A 380 25.75 -19.99 8.38
CA SER A 380 26.07 -19.35 7.10
C SER A 380 27.40 -18.61 7.10
N GLY A 381 28.13 -18.66 8.21
CA GLY A 381 29.45 -18.04 8.32
C GLY A 381 30.41 -18.53 7.21
N SER A 382 31.18 -17.61 6.66
CA SER A 382 32.15 -17.86 5.60
C SER A 382 33.56 -17.54 6.12
N ASP A 383 34.59 -17.82 5.33
CA ASP A 383 35.97 -17.42 5.64
C ASP A 383 36.11 -15.89 5.76
N GLU A 384 35.24 -15.12 5.11
CA GLU A 384 35.20 -13.65 5.16
C GLU A 384 34.39 -13.12 6.36
N ILE A 385 33.42 -13.88 6.86
CA ILE A 385 32.61 -13.57 8.05
C ILE A 385 32.99 -14.52 9.18
N GLY A 386 34.08 -14.19 9.84
CA GLY A 386 34.59 -14.96 10.95
C GLY A 386 33.89 -14.72 12.28
N LEU A 387 34.30 -15.49 13.30
CA LEU A 387 33.74 -15.42 14.66
C LEU A 387 33.83 -14.00 15.27
N ASP A 388 34.90 -13.25 14.95
CA ASP A 388 35.09 -11.89 15.47
C ASP A 388 34.00 -10.94 15.03
N GLU A 389 33.57 -11.00 13.74
CA GLU A 389 32.49 -10.16 13.22
C GLU A 389 31.15 -10.56 13.83
N LEU A 390 30.89 -11.87 13.97
CA LEU A 390 29.68 -12.36 14.64
C LEU A 390 29.64 -11.93 16.12
N ASN A 391 30.76 -12.01 16.83
CA ASN A 391 30.89 -11.54 18.21
C ASN A 391 30.67 -10.02 18.30
N ARG A 392 31.23 -9.24 17.37
CA ARG A 392 31.03 -7.79 17.28
C ARG A 392 29.53 -7.48 17.10
N MET A 393 28.85 -8.17 16.17
CA MET A 393 27.42 -8.02 15.92
C MET A 393 26.60 -8.31 17.16
N VAL A 394 26.78 -9.48 17.78
CA VAL A 394 26.03 -9.87 18.97
C VAL A 394 26.29 -8.91 20.13
N SER A 395 27.54 -8.47 20.33
CA SER A 395 27.91 -7.51 21.39
C SER A 395 27.25 -6.15 21.18
N THR A 396 27.17 -5.68 19.95
CA THR A 396 26.51 -4.41 19.59
C THR A 396 25.00 -4.49 19.79
N LEU A 397 24.37 -5.59 19.36
CA LEU A 397 22.91 -5.76 19.45
C LEU A 397 22.43 -6.15 20.85
N LYS A 398 23.35 -6.58 21.73
CA LYS A 398 23.02 -6.96 23.11
C LYS A 398 22.42 -5.77 23.87
N GLY A 399 21.25 -5.99 24.47
CA GLY A 399 20.51 -4.95 25.19
C GLY A 399 19.56 -4.13 24.32
N HIS A 400 19.60 -4.28 23.00
CA HIS A 400 18.63 -3.70 22.08
C HIS A 400 17.50 -4.70 21.75
N GLN A 401 16.38 -4.15 21.30
CA GLN A 401 15.27 -4.88 20.74
C GLN A 401 15.06 -4.42 19.29
N ARG A 402 14.89 -5.36 18.35
CA ARG A 402 14.59 -5.02 16.97
C ARG A 402 13.16 -4.47 16.87
N LEU A 403 12.98 -3.34 16.18
CA LEU A 403 11.65 -2.91 15.75
C LEU A 403 11.17 -3.74 14.56
N THR A 404 9.85 -3.88 14.43
CA THR A 404 9.26 -4.47 13.21
C THR A 404 9.35 -3.56 11.99
N THR A 405 9.87 -2.35 12.16
CA THR A 405 10.16 -1.41 11.06
C THR A 405 11.48 -1.79 10.40
N SER A 406 11.43 -2.13 9.13
CA SER A 406 12.60 -2.43 8.28
C SER A 406 12.57 -1.60 7.02
N PHE A 407 13.71 -1.50 6.35
CA PHE A 407 13.84 -0.72 5.12
C PHE A 407 14.51 -1.56 4.06
N ARG A 408 13.89 -1.59 2.87
CA ARG A 408 14.38 -2.22 1.66
C ARG A 408 14.69 -1.16 0.61
N PHE A 409 15.35 -1.55 -0.44
CA PHE A 409 15.84 -0.62 -1.45
C PHE A 409 15.44 -1.11 -2.83
N GLU A 410 15.19 -0.16 -3.73
CA GLU A 410 15.00 -0.45 -5.15
C GLU A 410 16.22 -1.22 -5.70
N ALA A 411 16.01 -2.10 -6.67
CA ALA A 411 17.07 -2.92 -7.24
C ALA A 411 18.25 -2.07 -7.75
N GLY A 412 19.46 -2.41 -7.32
CA GLY A 412 20.68 -1.70 -7.72
C GLY A 412 20.82 -0.27 -7.17
N SER A 413 20.01 0.12 -6.18
CA SER A 413 19.93 1.48 -5.65
C SER A 413 20.10 1.51 -4.12
N SER A 414 20.34 2.69 -3.59
CA SER A 414 20.19 3.03 -2.17
C SER A 414 18.89 3.82 -1.89
N ARG A 415 18.02 3.97 -2.88
CA ARG A 415 16.71 4.59 -2.68
C ARG A 415 15.77 3.62 -1.99
N PRO A 416 15.09 4.02 -0.90
CA PRO A 416 14.07 3.20 -0.26
C PRO A 416 12.91 2.90 -1.22
N ASP A 417 12.40 1.67 -1.18
CA ASP A 417 11.18 1.28 -1.90
C ASP A 417 9.93 1.97 -1.30
N ALA A 418 8.75 1.75 -1.88
CA ALA A 418 7.54 2.46 -1.46
C ALA A 418 7.13 2.12 -0.03
N GLN A 419 7.25 0.88 0.41
CA GLN A 419 6.96 0.53 1.79
C GLN A 419 7.95 1.19 2.74
N SER A 420 9.23 1.19 2.41
CA SER A 420 10.28 1.83 3.20
C SER A 420 10.09 3.35 3.28
N ARG A 421 9.62 4.01 2.22
CA ARG A 421 9.22 5.43 2.28
C ARG A 421 8.08 5.65 3.28
N SER A 422 7.07 4.78 3.30
CA SER A 422 6.01 4.82 4.31
C SER A 422 6.54 4.56 5.72
N ASN A 423 7.49 3.64 5.88
CA ASN A 423 8.13 3.34 7.17
C ASN A 423 8.97 4.53 7.68
N ILE A 424 9.65 5.28 6.80
CA ILE A 424 10.35 6.53 7.15
C ILE A 424 9.37 7.53 7.75
N GLU A 425 8.23 7.77 7.09
CA GLU A 425 7.19 8.66 7.55
C GLU A 425 6.61 8.27 8.92
N GLN A 426 6.40 6.97 9.12
CA GLN A 426 5.86 6.46 10.38
C GLN A 426 6.86 6.61 11.53
N LEU A 427 8.14 6.30 11.27
CA LEU A 427 9.18 6.45 12.28
C LEU A 427 9.42 7.93 12.61
N ALA A 428 9.40 8.82 11.60
CA ALA A 428 9.49 10.25 11.80
C ALA A 428 8.34 10.77 12.69
N ARG A 429 7.09 10.42 12.41
CA ARG A 429 5.95 10.77 13.26
C ARG A 429 6.05 10.21 14.69
N ALA A 430 6.60 9.02 14.84
CA ALA A 430 6.82 8.45 16.16
C ALA A 430 7.88 9.23 16.96
N LEU A 431 8.93 9.72 16.29
CA LEU A 431 9.91 10.63 16.89
C LEU A 431 9.29 11.97 17.28
N GLU A 432 8.49 12.57 16.40
CA GLU A 432 7.77 13.82 16.67
C GLU A 432 6.79 13.70 17.84
N ALA A 433 6.16 12.52 17.98
CA ALA A 433 5.29 12.20 19.11
C ALA A 433 6.04 11.86 20.42
N GLY A 434 7.39 11.86 20.41
CA GLY A 434 8.21 11.55 21.57
C GLY A 434 8.20 10.06 21.96
N ALA A 435 7.80 9.15 21.07
CA ALA A 435 7.69 7.72 21.37
C ALA A 435 9.03 7.06 21.75
N TYR A 436 10.12 7.68 21.36
CA TYR A 436 11.50 7.20 21.61
C TYR A 436 12.32 8.19 22.44
N ASP A 437 11.69 9.11 23.17
CA ASP A 437 12.38 10.03 24.08
C ASP A 437 13.20 9.21 25.12
N THR A 438 14.42 9.67 25.38
CA THR A 438 15.41 9.03 26.27
C THR A 438 15.89 7.65 25.81
N ARG A 439 15.66 7.29 24.55
CA ARG A 439 16.09 6.01 23.97
C ARG A 439 17.18 6.18 22.93
N GLU A 440 17.85 5.09 22.64
CA GLU A 440 18.72 4.95 21.47
C GLU A 440 18.02 4.17 20.37
N LEU A 441 18.03 4.71 19.15
CA LEU A 441 17.66 4.01 17.92
C LEU A 441 18.93 3.77 17.10
N LEU A 442 19.27 2.50 16.93
CA LEU A 442 20.41 2.04 16.15
C LEU A 442 19.91 1.53 14.79
N PHE A 443 20.32 2.18 13.71
CA PHE A 443 20.04 1.76 12.33
C PHE A 443 21.15 0.80 11.88
N VAL A 444 20.78 -0.44 11.60
CA VAL A 444 21.73 -1.54 11.31
C VAL A 444 21.58 -1.99 9.86
N GLY A 445 22.63 -1.78 9.07
CA GLY A 445 22.67 -2.17 7.68
C GLY A 445 23.14 -3.62 7.48
N PHE A 446 22.44 -4.33 6.58
CA PHE A 446 22.80 -5.65 6.08
C PHE A 446 22.82 -5.66 4.54
N SER A 447 23.60 -6.57 3.97
CA SER A 447 23.72 -6.80 2.52
C SER A 447 23.41 -8.26 2.18
N ASP A 448 23.35 -8.55 0.89
CA ASP A 448 23.52 -9.90 0.37
C ASP A 448 25.02 -10.27 0.37
N GLY A 449 25.34 -11.54 0.10
CA GLY A 449 26.69 -12.09 0.07
C GLY A 449 27.37 -11.98 -1.31
N GLN A 450 26.92 -11.07 -2.20
CA GLN A 450 27.61 -10.87 -3.47
C GLN A 450 28.73 -9.86 -3.35
N GLY A 451 29.97 -10.30 -3.65
CA GLY A 451 31.17 -9.47 -3.60
C GLY A 451 31.93 -9.60 -2.28
N PRO A 452 33.04 -8.84 -2.09
CA PRO A 452 33.86 -8.91 -0.89
C PRO A 452 33.13 -8.40 0.36
N ALA A 453 33.26 -9.09 1.50
CA ALA A 453 32.58 -8.75 2.75
C ALA A 453 32.82 -7.31 3.24
N ALA A 454 34.04 -6.79 3.03
CA ALA A 454 34.36 -5.40 3.37
C ALA A 454 33.54 -4.40 2.54
N GLY A 455 33.38 -4.63 1.22
CA GLY A 455 32.55 -3.81 0.35
C GLY A 455 31.07 -3.91 0.71
N ASN A 456 30.60 -5.10 1.05
CA ASN A 456 29.26 -5.37 1.51
C ASN A 456 28.92 -4.62 2.80
N ARG A 457 29.85 -4.56 3.75
CA ARG A 457 29.71 -3.77 4.98
C ARG A 457 29.64 -2.27 4.69
N ASP A 458 30.48 -1.75 3.80
CA ASP A 458 30.49 -0.32 3.44
C ASP A 458 29.18 0.11 2.76
N ILE A 459 28.65 -0.71 1.86
CA ILE A 459 27.35 -0.45 1.21
C ILE A 459 26.22 -0.50 2.24
N ALA A 460 26.23 -1.50 3.12
CA ALA A 460 25.24 -1.64 4.18
C ALA A 460 25.27 -0.44 5.15
N PHE A 461 26.46 0.05 5.51
CA PHE A 461 26.61 1.24 6.34
C PHE A 461 26.06 2.51 5.67
N LYS A 462 26.38 2.74 4.39
CA LYS A 462 25.84 3.87 3.62
C LYS A 462 24.31 3.82 3.55
N ARG A 463 23.72 2.62 3.40
CA ARG A 463 22.26 2.45 3.42
C ARG A 463 21.67 2.79 4.79
N ALA A 464 22.29 2.34 5.88
CA ALA A 464 21.87 2.68 7.23
C ALA A 464 21.91 4.18 7.49
N GLN A 465 22.97 4.86 7.05
CA GLN A 465 23.08 6.33 7.12
C GLN A 465 21.98 7.01 6.30
N ALA A 466 21.77 6.59 5.05
CA ALA A 466 20.75 7.18 4.17
C ALA A 466 19.34 7.07 4.76
N VAL A 467 19.01 5.94 5.38
CA VAL A 467 17.70 5.76 6.06
C VAL A 467 17.60 6.66 7.28
N ARG A 468 18.62 6.69 8.15
CA ARG A 468 18.65 7.59 9.32
C ARG A 468 18.46 9.04 8.89
N ASP A 469 19.21 9.48 7.89
CA ASP A 469 19.17 10.86 7.42
C ASP A 469 17.81 11.21 6.77
N ALA A 470 17.19 10.27 6.05
CA ALA A 470 15.85 10.43 5.52
C ALA A 470 14.78 10.55 6.64
N VAL A 471 14.90 9.74 7.71
CA VAL A 471 14.02 9.85 8.89
C VAL A 471 14.19 11.21 9.56
N LEU A 472 15.45 11.68 9.75
CA LEU A 472 15.74 12.98 10.32
C LEU A 472 15.19 14.14 9.48
N ALA A 473 15.34 14.07 8.16
CA ALA A 473 14.83 15.08 7.24
C ALA A 473 13.28 15.13 7.23
N THR A 474 12.62 14.02 7.55
CA THR A 474 11.15 13.93 7.58
C THR A 474 10.57 14.33 8.94
N ALA A 475 11.33 14.15 10.03
CA ALA A 475 10.90 14.43 11.41
C ALA A 475 11.18 15.90 11.78
N GLU A 476 10.52 16.83 11.08
CA GLU A 476 10.78 18.29 11.17
C GLU A 476 10.53 18.88 12.57
N THR A 477 9.57 18.35 13.31
CA THR A 477 9.16 18.88 14.63
C THR A 477 9.69 18.05 15.80
N ALA A 478 10.47 17.00 15.55
CA ALA A 478 11.02 16.15 16.59
C ALA A 478 12.10 16.87 17.42
N ASN A 479 12.05 16.68 18.74
CA ASN A 479 13.13 17.14 19.60
C ASN A 479 14.27 16.12 19.62
N LEU A 480 15.22 16.26 18.71
CA LEU A 480 16.33 15.34 18.51
C LEU A 480 17.34 15.31 19.67
N ASP A 481 17.31 16.29 20.60
CA ASP A 481 18.14 16.27 21.82
C ASP A 481 17.70 15.18 22.81
N ARG A 482 16.50 14.61 22.62
CA ARG A 482 15.93 13.58 23.50
C ARG A 482 16.11 12.17 23.02
N VAL A 483 16.67 11.95 21.83
CA VAL A 483 16.86 10.61 21.24
C VAL A 483 18.28 10.48 20.70
N ILE A 484 18.87 9.31 20.90
CA ILE A 484 20.18 9.01 20.30
C ILE A 484 19.94 8.22 19.02
N LEU A 485 20.43 8.75 17.89
CA LEU A 485 20.32 8.09 16.59
C LEU A 485 21.72 7.68 16.10
N SER A 486 21.98 6.38 16.06
CA SER A 486 23.26 5.82 15.68
C SER A 486 23.13 4.87 14.48
N THR A 487 24.23 4.60 13.79
CA THR A 487 24.26 3.72 12.61
C THR A 487 25.38 2.70 12.75
N GLU A 488 25.12 1.47 12.33
CA GLU A 488 26.06 0.37 12.29
C GLU A 488 25.81 -0.52 11.06
N ALA A 489 26.77 -1.36 10.70
CA ALA A 489 26.59 -2.33 9.63
C ALA A 489 27.39 -3.60 9.87
N PHE A 490 26.82 -4.73 9.47
CA PHE A 490 27.42 -6.06 9.56
C PHE A 490 27.48 -6.77 8.19
N GLY A 491 27.18 -6.04 7.09
CA GLY A 491 27.20 -6.61 5.75
C GLY A 491 26.37 -7.88 5.66
N GLU A 492 26.96 -8.97 5.24
CA GLU A 492 26.30 -10.27 5.03
C GLU A 492 26.26 -11.16 6.28
N ALA A 493 26.64 -10.65 7.47
CA ALA A 493 26.82 -11.47 8.67
C ALA A 493 25.53 -12.10 9.23
N MET A 494 24.34 -11.60 8.87
CA MET A 494 23.06 -12.16 9.34
C MET A 494 22.05 -12.25 8.19
N PRO A 495 22.20 -13.22 7.28
CA PRO A 495 21.27 -13.40 6.18
C PRO A 495 19.88 -13.80 6.70
N MET A 496 18.84 -13.40 5.95
CA MET A 496 17.44 -13.73 6.18
C MET A 496 16.91 -14.76 5.19
N ALA A 497 17.55 -14.87 4.03
CA ALA A 497 17.20 -15.78 2.96
C ALA A 497 18.45 -16.25 2.24
N CYS A 498 18.32 -17.31 1.42
CA CYS A 498 19.42 -17.80 0.60
C CYS A 498 19.76 -16.80 -0.51
N ASP A 499 21.03 -16.57 -0.77
CA ASP A 499 21.52 -15.66 -1.81
C ASP A 499 21.49 -16.26 -3.24
N ASP A 500 20.93 -17.45 -3.38
CA ASP A 500 20.81 -18.20 -4.63
C ASP A 500 19.77 -17.64 -5.61
N SER A 501 18.93 -16.74 -5.14
CA SER A 501 17.85 -16.12 -5.91
C SER A 501 17.87 -14.58 -5.82
N ALA A 502 17.30 -13.92 -6.81
CA ALA A 502 17.20 -12.45 -6.82
C ALA A 502 16.40 -11.92 -5.63
N TRP A 503 15.31 -12.59 -5.28
CA TRP A 503 14.47 -12.20 -4.15
C TRP A 503 15.16 -12.44 -2.80
N GLY A 504 15.88 -13.55 -2.63
CA GLY A 504 16.63 -13.81 -1.40
C GLY A 504 17.67 -12.74 -1.14
N ARG A 505 18.43 -12.35 -2.19
CA ARG A 505 19.34 -11.21 -2.12
C ARG A 505 18.62 -9.90 -1.79
N GLN A 506 17.40 -9.68 -2.32
CA GLN A 506 16.60 -8.49 -1.99
C GLN A 506 16.20 -8.47 -0.51
N VAL A 507 15.79 -9.60 0.05
CA VAL A 507 15.45 -9.73 1.48
C VAL A 507 16.68 -9.50 2.36
N ASN A 508 17.88 -9.89 1.91
CA ASN A 508 19.13 -9.69 2.66
C ASN A 508 19.57 -8.22 2.65
N ARG A 509 19.39 -7.48 1.55
CA ARG A 509 19.70 -6.04 1.44
C ARG A 509 18.70 -5.20 2.22
N ARG A 510 18.97 -4.98 3.51
CA ARG A 510 18.03 -4.28 4.40
C ARG A 510 18.70 -3.40 5.43
N VAL A 511 17.93 -2.48 6.00
CA VAL A 511 18.26 -1.77 7.22
C VAL A 511 17.20 -2.09 8.28
N GLU A 512 17.64 -2.50 9.44
CA GLU A 512 16.81 -2.76 10.61
C GLU A 512 16.98 -1.64 11.63
N VAL A 513 15.92 -1.35 12.40
CA VAL A 513 16.01 -0.42 13.53
C VAL A 513 15.96 -1.20 14.83
N TRP A 514 16.92 -0.92 15.70
CA TRP A 514 17.05 -1.51 17.01
C TRP A 514 16.92 -0.43 18.07
N VAL A 515 16.19 -0.68 19.14
CA VAL A 515 15.88 0.28 20.21
C VAL A 515 16.37 -0.21 21.56
N ARG A 516 16.98 0.68 22.33
CA ARG A 516 17.41 0.44 23.70
C ARG A 516 16.89 1.51 24.66
#